data_5a2e1bb3850782fa9c56d322561a9d08
#
_entry.id   5a2e1bb3850782fa9c56d322561a9d08
#
_cell.length_a   1.000
_cell.length_b   1.000
_cell.length_c   1.000
_cell.angle_alpha   90.00
_cell.angle_beta   90.00
_cell.angle_gamma   90.00
#
_symmetry.space_group_name_H-M   'P 1'
#
loop_
_entity.id
_entity.type
_entity.pdbx_description
1 polymer ?
#
loop_
_entity_poly.entity_id
_entity_poly.type
_entity_poly.pdbx_seq_one_letter_code
_entity_poly.pdbx_strand_id
1 'polypeptide(L)'
;VRKLSALLLAAVLAVLAAPAARAADNGNWSVFPASTGSAQRPYFYLSADPGTTLADKVTVTNKTSVPLTFRLYGADAYNTERDGGFAVRSEQEHQSGVGAWAKPAQSVITVPARSSVTVPFTLAVPPDAEPGDHVGALVALDDRVAPGTAADGKVAVGIQQAVGARVYLRVGGPTVPALAVEHVSLAQHRPLVPGTGESRTDITYTLHNRGNVTLNPKVDLSATGLFGRTLLSRNLTKVPSELLPGQQVTLTEAWHGAPQLDWGDVKLTASAKDARGSAAASFLALPWLAGGVLLAAALALVAQRIVRRRIVARS
;
A
#
# COMPACT_ATOMS: atom_id res chain seq x y z
N VAL A 1 18.43 5.79 -41.11
CA VAL A 1 19.31 6.49 -40.14
C VAL A 1 18.52 7.62 -39.44
N ARG A 2 17.88 8.56 -40.16
CA ARG A 2 17.14 9.72 -39.56
C ARG A 2 16.01 9.32 -38.62
N LYS A 3 15.27 8.23 -38.86
CA LYS A 3 14.18 7.74 -37.97
C LYS A 3 14.71 7.09 -36.69
N LEU A 4 15.86 6.41 -36.74
CA LEU A 4 16.50 5.85 -35.55
C LEU A 4 17.07 6.94 -34.64
N SER A 5 17.66 8.01 -35.25
CA SER A 5 18.18 9.13 -34.47
C SER A 5 17.08 9.93 -33.77
N ALA A 6 15.91 10.08 -34.42
CA ALA A 6 14.75 10.72 -33.79
C ALA A 6 14.15 9.89 -32.65
N LEU A 7 14.12 8.56 -32.78
CA LEU A 7 13.68 7.66 -31.72
C LEU A 7 14.63 7.65 -30.52
N LEU A 8 15.95 7.68 -30.76
CA LEU A 8 16.96 7.79 -29.71
C LEU A 8 16.87 9.14 -28.98
N LEU A 9 16.67 10.22 -29.71
CA LEU A 9 16.52 11.57 -29.12
C LEU A 9 15.23 11.66 -28.28
N ALA A 10 14.11 11.09 -28.75
CA ALA A 10 12.87 11.03 -28.01
C ALA A 10 12.98 10.16 -26.74
N ALA A 11 13.70 9.04 -26.79
CA ALA A 11 13.95 8.19 -25.62
C ALA A 11 14.82 8.90 -24.58
N VAL A 12 15.85 9.62 -25.00
CA VAL A 12 16.72 10.42 -24.10
C VAL A 12 15.94 11.56 -23.46
N LEU A 13 15.08 12.26 -24.23
CA LEU A 13 14.19 13.31 -23.69
C LEU A 13 13.15 12.75 -22.71
N ALA A 14 12.61 11.55 -22.94
CA ALA A 14 11.67 10.91 -22.03
C ALA A 14 12.34 10.50 -20.70
N VAL A 15 13.60 10.06 -20.72
CA VAL A 15 14.38 9.75 -19.50
C VAL A 15 14.71 11.01 -18.71
N LEU A 16 14.96 12.13 -19.38
CA LEU A 16 15.22 13.42 -18.73
C LEU A 16 13.96 14.08 -18.17
N ALA A 17 12.77 13.68 -18.63
CA ALA A 17 11.47 14.19 -18.17
C ALA A 17 10.85 13.31 -17.07
N ALA A 18 11.50 12.21 -16.64
CA ALA A 18 11.01 11.40 -15.54
C ALA A 18 10.98 12.28 -14.27
N PRO A 19 9.82 12.44 -13.60
CA PRO A 19 9.76 13.19 -12.37
C PRO A 19 10.64 12.49 -11.33
N ALA A 20 11.66 13.19 -10.84
CA ALA A 20 12.43 12.72 -9.71
C ALA A 20 11.47 12.46 -8.55
N ALA A 21 11.56 11.26 -7.94
CA ALA A 21 10.75 10.91 -6.78
C ALA A 21 10.99 11.92 -5.65
N ARG A 22 10.05 12.83 -5.46
CA ARG A 22 10.13 13.94 -4.48
C ARG A 22 9.56 13.50 -3.14
N ALA A 23 10.09 12.43 -2.56
CA ALA A 23 9.57 11.86 -1.33
C ALA A 23 9.76 12.75 -0.07
N ALA A 24 10.57 13.79 -0.16
CA ALA A 24 10.89 14.65 0.98
C ALA A 24 10.75 16.15 0.66
N ASP A 25 9.80 16.51 -0.18
CA ASP A 25 9.61 17.89 -0.72
C ASP A 25 8.14 18.14 -1.03
N ASN A 26 7.55 19.20 -0.46
CA ASN A 26 6.17 19.62 -0.70
C ASN A 26 6.04 20.89 -1.56
N GLY A 27 7.16 21.35 -2.15
CA GLY A 27 7.22 22.58 -2.93
C GLY A 27 7.55 23.83 -2.10
N ASN A 28 7.15 23.91 -0.84
CA ASN A 28 7.43 25.01 0.08
C ASN A 28 8.73 24.80 0.87
N TRP A 29 8.98 23.57 1.28
CA TRP A 29 10.24 23.17 1.91
C TRP A 29 10.55 21.70 1.64
N SER A 30 11.80 21.34 1.91
CA SER A 30 12.25 19.96 1.75
C SER A 30 13.16 19.56 2.90
N VAL A 31 13.20 18.24 3.17
CA VAL A 31 14.00 17.62 4.23
C VAL A 31 14.79 16.48 3.62
N PHE A 32 16.12 16.55 3.67
CA PHE A 32 17.01 15.54 3.10
C PHE A 32 18.19 15.25 4.03
N PRO A 33 18.82 14.07 3.91
CA PRO A 33 20.13 13.85 4.48
C PRO A 33 21.12 14.92 4.04
N ALA A 34 21.95 15.43 4.94
CA ALA A 34 23.00 16.36 4.56
C ALA A 34 23.93 15.71 3.54
N SER A 35 24.29 16.45 2.48
CA SER A 35 25.20 15.98 1.44
C SER A 35 26.60 15.84 1.97
N THR A 36 27.28 14.75 1.68
CA THR A 36 28.70 14.51 1.95
C THR A 36 29.48 14.48 0.63
N GLY A 37 29.43 15.60 -0.14
CA GLY A 37 30.02 15.68 -1.48
C GLY A 37 29.02 16.21 -2.51
N SER A 38 29.24 15.90 -3.81
CA SER A 38 28.42 16.40 -4.93
C SER A 38 27.08 15.64 -5.11
N ALA A 39 26.91 14.46 -4.52
CA ALA A 39 25.70 13.66 -4.65
C ALA A 39 24.75 13.87 -3.47
N GLN A 40 23.50 14.23 -3.78
CA GLN A 40 22.43 14.32 -2.78
C GLN A 40 21.94 12.90 -2.44
N ARG A 41 21.91 12.56 -1.15
CA ARG A 41 21.30 11.32 -0.65
C ARG A 41 19.78 11.49 -0.61
N PRO A 42 19.00 10.62 -1.26
CA PRO A 42 17.53 10.72 -1.21
C PRO A 42 16.96 10.30 0.14
N TYR A 43 17.62 9.36 0.83
CA TYR A 43 17.21 8.77 2.10
C TYR A 43 18.42 8.49 3.00
N PHE A 44 18.19 8.27 4.29
CA PHE A 44 19.17 7.71 5.21
C PHE A 44 19.15 6.18 5.06
N TYR A 45 20.21 5.59 4.55
CA TYR A 45 20.46 4.15 4.58
C TYR A 45 21.55 3.87 5.61
N LEU A 46 21.15 3.30 6.74
CA LEU A 46 22.00 3.12 7.91
C LEU A 46 22.06 1.64 8.30
N SER A 47 23.17 1.22 8.85
CA SER A 47 23.35 -0.10 9.46
C SER A 47 24.05 0.05 10.79
N ALA A 48 23.58 -0.68 11.80
CA ALA A 48 24.10 -0.61 13.15
C ALA A 48 23.90 -1.93 13.88
N ASP A 49 24.79 -2.24 14.82
CA ASP A 49 24.56 -3.34 15.74
C ASP A 49 23.74 -2.85 16.96
N PRO A 50 22.99 -3.75 17.65
CA PRO A 50 22.33 -3.41 18.91
C PRO A 50 23.27 -2.76 19.90
N GLY A 51 22.82 -1.75 20.64
CA GLY A 51 23.60 -1.00 21.60
C GLY A 51 24.51 0.08 21.02
N THR A 52 24.50 0.30 19.69
CA THR A 52 25.35 1.33 19.06
C THR A 52 24.62 2.64 18.84
N THR A 53 25.36 3.73 18.76
CA THR A 53 24.84 5.05 18.43
C THR A 53 25.47 5.56 17.15
N LEU A 54 24.62 5.92 16.18
CA LEU A 54 25.01 6.56 14.93
C LEU A 54 24.81 8.08 15.05
N ALA A 55 25.63 8.85 14.32
CA ALA A 55 25.44 10.29 14.16
C ALA A 55 25.41 10.65 12.68
N ASP A 56 24.45 11.48 12.29
CA ASP A 56 24.34 12.01 10.93
C ASP A 56 23.69 13.41 10.99
N LYS A 57 23.40 14.00 9.86
CA LYS A 57 22.85 15.36 9.77
C LYS A 57 21.68 15.38 8.79
N VAL A 58 20.63 16.12 9.16
CA VAL A 58 19.48 16.42 8.30
C VAL A 58 19.51 17.87 7.86
N THR A 59 19.22 18.16 6.60
CA THR A 59 19.12 19.53 6.06
C THR A 59 17.66 19.82 5.76
N VAL A 60 17.15 20.90 6.36
CA VAL A 60 15.82 21.48 6.07
C VAL A 60 16.02 22.70 5.20
N THR A 61 15.41 22.74 4.04
CA THR A 61 15.51 23.85 3.08
C THR A 61 14.15 24.54 2.96
N ASN A 62 14.10 25.81 3.30
CA ASN A 62 12.94 26.67 3.08
C ASN A 62 13.00 27.30 1.69
N LYS A 63 12.03 27.03 0.84
CA LYS A 63 11.92 27.53 -0.53
C LYS A 63 11.03 28.77 -0.64
N THR A 64 10.37 29.15 0.44
CA THR A 64 9.47 30.29 0.50
C THR A 64 10.22 31.61 0.65
N SER A 65 9.52 32.73 0.50
CA SER A 65 10.05 34.08 0.69
C SER A 65 9.96 34.60 2.14
N VAL A 66 9.49 33.78 3.07
CA VAL A 66 9.35 34.13 4.50
C VAL A 66 10.06 33.10 5.37
N PRO A 67 10.54 33.46 6.57
CA PRO A 67 11.09 32.50 7.51
C PRO A 67 10.02 31.48 7.93
N LEU A 68 10.43 30.21 8.13
CA LEU A 68 9.58 29.13 8.61
C LEU A 68 10.18 28.54 9.87
N THR A 69 9.34 28.27 10.87
CA THR A 69 9.72 27.56 12.08
C THR A 69 9.19 26.13 12.04
N PHE A 70 10.06 25.18 12.32
CA PHE A 70 9.75 23.76 12.28
C PHE A 70 10.04 23.09 13.61
N ARG A 71 9.17 22.17 14.00
CA ARG A 71 9.48 21.15 15.01
C ARG A 71 10.10 19.94 14.32
N LEU A 72 11.26 19.49 14.82
CA LEU A 72 11.99 18.34 14.31
C LEU A 72 11.85 17.16 15.28
N TYR A 73 11.46 16.01 14.77
CA TYR A 73 11.35 14.79 15.57
C TYR A 73 11.61 13.53 14.74
N GLY A 74 11.99 12.44 15.42
CA GLY A 74 11.99 11.10 14.81
C GLY A 74 10.59 10.52 14.79
N ALA A 75 10.21 9.82 13.72
CA ALA A 75 8.93 9.17 13.58
C ALA A 75 9.08 7.74 13.07
N ASP A 76 8.32 6.79 13.60
CA ASP A 76 8.21 5.45 13.07
C ASP A 76 7.35 5.43 11.82
N ALA A 77 7.75 4.61 10.83
CA ALA A 77 6.97 4.41 9.62
C ALA A 77 5.97 3.26 9.77
N TYR A 78 4.89 3.34 9.00
CA TYR A 78 3.90 2.27 8.84
C TYR A 78 3.33 2.29 7.42
N ASN A 79 2.67 1.19 7.02
CA ASN A 79 1.89 1.16 5.80
C ASN A 79 0.45 1.58 6.09
N THR A 80 -0.10 2.50 5.29
CA THR A 80 -1.50 2.92 5.42
C THR A 80 -2.45 1.74 5.14
N GLU A 81 -3.55 1.65 5.87
CA GLU A 81 -4.52 0.56 5.72
C GLU A 81 -5.22 0.57 4.36
N ARG A 82 -5.38 1.75 3.75
CA ARG A 82 -6.15 1.94 2.53
C ARG A 82 -5.47 1.40 1.27
N ASP A 83 -4.19 1.65 1.11
CA ASP A 83 -3.43 1.38 -0.13
C ASP A 83 -2.01 0.85 0.12
N GLY A 84 -1.63 0.71 1.40
CA GLY A 84 -0.30 0.31 1.80
C GLY A 84 0.78 1.35 1.53
N GLY A 85 0.39 2.62 1.33
CA GLY A 85 1.33 3.71 1.16
C GLY A 85 2.24 3.89 2.38
N PHE A 86 3.41 4.46 2.17
CA PHE A 86 4.32 4.81 3.26
C PHE A 86 3.78 6.02 4.03
N ALA A 87 3.62 5.89 5.33
CA ALA A 87 3.27 6.97 6.24
C ALA A 87 4.14 6.93 7.50
N VAL A 88 4.15 8.01 8.26
CA VAL A 88 4.87 8.12 9.53
C VAL A 88 3.93 8.54 10.64
N ARG A 89 4.21 8.09 11.85
CA ARG A 89 3.45 8.45 13.04
C ARG A 89 3.63 9.94 13.37
N SER A 90 2.59 10.54 13.88
CA SER A 90 2.66 11.92 14.37
C SER A 90 3.54 12.03 15.63
N GLU A 91 3.96 13.25 15.97
CA GLU A 91 4.82 13.53 17.14
C GLU A 91 4.19 13.04 18.46
N GLN A 92 2.85 13.11 18.58
CA GLN A 92 2.14 12.71 19.80
C GLN A 92 1.87 11.20 19.90
N GLU A 93 2.03 10.46 18.83
CA GLU A 93 1.85 9.00 18.85
C GLU A 93 3.05 8.29 19.48
N HIS A 94 2.81 7.11 20.04
CA HIS A 94 3.86 6.28 20.60
C HIS A 94 4.85 5.84 19.51
N GLN A 95 6.14 6.08 19.78
CA GLN A 95 7.27 5.70 18.94
C GLN A 95 8.04 4.56 19.61
N SER A 96 8.38 3.49 18.90
CA SER A 96 9.06 2.31 19.43
C SER A 96 10.36 1.93 18.71
N GLY A 97 10.51 2.36 17.45
CA GLY A 97 11.68 2.08 16.61
C GLY A 97 12.50 3.35 16.33
N VAL A 98 12.75 3.61 15.04
CA VAL A 98 13.53 4.79 14.59
C VAL A 98 12.98 6.09 15.19
N GLY A 99 11.68 6.22 15.35
CA GLY A 99 11.04 7.39 15.91
C GLY A 99 11.46 7.66 17.38
N ALA A 100 11.61 6.60 18.16
CA ALA A 100 12.10 6.68 19.53
C ALA A 100 13.62 6.89 19.59
N TRP A 101 14.37 6.30 18.67
CA TRP A 101 15.84 6.25 18.69
C TRP A 101 16.51 7.46 18.06
N ALA A 102 15.87 8.11 17.07
CA ALA A 102 16.41 9.27 16.37
C ALA A 102 16.11 10.57 17.16
N LYS A 103 17.15 11.24 17.62
CA LYS A 103 17.06 12.48 18.40
C LYS A 103 17.81 13.62 17.69
N PRO A 104 17.08 14.59 17.10
CA PRO A 104 17.68 15.82 16.59
C PRO A 104 18.34 16.62 17.73
N ALA A 105 19.50 17.23 17.47
CA ALA A 105 20.19 18.08 18.43
C ALA A 105 19.37 19.34 18.79
N GLN A 106 18.46 19.75 17.90
CA GLN A 106 17.52 20.85 18.11
C GLN A 106 16.12 20.37 17.72
N SER A 107 15.18 20.44 18.64
CA SER A 107 13.78 20.07 18.40
C SER A 107 12.96 21.17 17.72
N VAL A 108 13.44 22.41 17.76
CA VAL A 108 12.81 23.56 17.08
C VAL A 108 13.88 24.34 16.33
N ILE A 109 13.63 24.63 15.06
CA ILE A 109 14.53 25.44 14.22
C ILE A 109 13.73 26.49 13.44
N THR A 110 14.33 27.64 13.23
CA THR A 110 13.83 28.65 12.28
C THR A 110 14.75 28.70 11.08
N VAL A 111 14.18 28.42 9.90
CA VAL A 111 14.90 28.44 8.61
C VAL A 111 14.56 29.75 7.91
N PRO A 112 15.55 30.66 7.66
CA PRO A 112 15.30 31.90 6.94
C PRO A 112 14.72 31.67 5.55
N ALA A 113 14.14 32.72 4.97
CA ALA A 113 13.61 32.66 3.61
C ALA A 113 14.69 32.19 2.61
N ARG A 114 14.34 31.30 1.69
CA ARG A 114 15.21 30.77 0.63
C ARG A 114 16.58 30.29 1.11
N SER A 115 16.60 29.70 2.30
CA SER A 115 17.81 29.24 2.98
C SER A 115 17.67 27.80 3.47
N SER A 116 18.78 27.22 3.92
CA SER A 116 18.82 25.87 4.49
C SER A 116 19.49 25.89 5.87
N VAL A 117 19.01 25.05 6.77
CA VAL A 117 19.63 24.79 8.08
C VAL A 117 19.92 23.29 8.17
N THR A 118 21.14 22.96 8.57
CA THR A 118 21.57 21.57 8.77
C THR A 118 21.66 21.30 10.27
N VAL A 119 20.91 20.28 10.71
CA VAL A 119 20.81 19.87 12.13
C VAL A 119 21.44 18.50 12.31
N PRO A 120 22.41 18.36 13.24
CA PRO A 120 22.90 17.04 13.65
C PRO A 120 21.79 16.27 14.35
N PHE A 121 21.83 14.94 14.24
CA PHE A 121 21.01 14.04 15.06
C PHE A 121 21.82 12.81 15.45
N THR A 122 21.40 12.17 16.50
CA THR A 122 21.87 10.85 16.92
C THR A 122 20.76 9.83 16.77
N LEU A 123 21.12 8.60 16.41
CA LEU A 123 20.25 7.45 16.37
C LEU A 123 20.84 6.40 17.31
N ALA A 124 20.26 6.28 18.51
CA ALA A 124 20.73 5.37 19.57
C ALA A 124 19.94 4.06 19.48
N VAL A 125 20.53 3.02 18.93
CA VAL A 125 19.94 1.68 18.82
C VAL A 125 20.02 1.02 20.19
N PRO A 126 18.88 0.59 20.79
CA PRO A 126 18.90 -0.09 22.08
C PRO A 126 19.68 -1.42 22.03
N PRO A 127 20.25 -1.88 23.16
CA PRO A 127 20.94 -3.18 23.22
C PRO A 127 20.02 -4.38 22.95
N ASP A 128 18.75 -4.24 23.20
CA ASP A 128 17.67 -5.23 22.99
C ASP A 128 16.91 -5.02 21.69
N ALA A 129 17.41 -4.16 20.77
CA ALA A 129 16.80 -3.96 19.47
C ALA A 129 16.77 -5.25 18.65
N GLU A 130 15.60 -5.59 18.13
CA GLU A 130 15.43 -6.78 17.31
C GLU A 130 16.20 -6.66 15.99
N PRO A 131 16.85 -7.76 15.50
CA PRO A 131 17.48 -7.76 14.19
C PRO A 131 16.49 -7.52 13.06
N GLY A 132 16.94 -6.82 11.99
CA GLY A 132 16.13 -6.58 10.82
C GLY A 132 16.01 -5.12 10.43
N ASP A 133 14.98 -4.79 9.64
CA ASP A 133 14.74 -3.43 9.16
C ASP A 133 13.85 -2.67 10.13
N HIS A 134 14.33 -1.50 10.55
CA HIS A 134 13.57 -0.51 11.29
C HIS A 134 13.44 0.73 10.40
N VAL A 135 12.21 1.08 10.05
CA VAL A 135 11.93 2.15 9.09
C VAL A 135 11.23 3.30 9.78
N GLY A 136 11.64 4.51 9.46
CA GLY A 136 11.07 5.72 10.03
C GLY A 136 11.41 6.95 9.20
N ALA A 137 11.35 8.11 9.82
CA ALA A 137 11.76 9.37 9.22
C ALA A 137 12.24 10.38 10.27
N LEU A 138 13.04 11.34 9.82
CA LEU A 138 13.24 12.60 10.49
C LEU A 138 12.27 13.61 9.90
N VAL A 139 11.34 14.10 10.68
CA VAL A 139 10.20 14.92 10.25
C VAL A 139 10.43 16.37 10.65
N ALA A 140 10.20 17.30 9.73
CA ALA A 140 10.05 18.72 9.97
C ALA A 140 8.56 19.09 9.85
N LEU A 141 7.92 19.40 10.96
CA LEU A 141 6.54 19.82 11.07
C LEU A 141 6.48 21.34 11.13
N ASP A 142 5.78 21.97 10.19
CA ASP A 142 5.56 23.43 10.22
C ASP A 142 4.74 23.79 11.47
N ASP A 143 5.25 24.75 12.24
CA ASP A 143 4.59 25.19 13.47
C ASP A 143 3.29 25.98 13.20
N ARG A 144 3.10 26.44 11.97
CA ARG A 144 1.89 27.16 11.55
C ARG A 144 0.76 26.18 11.25
N VAL A 145 -0.40 26.51 11.79
CA VAL A 145 -1.66 25.83 11.45
C VAL A 145 -2.30 26.59 10.28
N ALA A 146 -2.31 26.00 9.07
CA ALA A 146 -3.03 26.57 7.94
C ALA A 146 -4.54 26.42 8.20
N PRO A 147 -5.33 27.51 8.04
CA PRO A 147 -6.79 27.40 8.13
C PRO A 147 -7.29 26.49 7.01
N GLY A 148 -7.97 25.42 7.38
CA GLY A 148 -8.66 24.58 6.41
C GLY A 148 -9.83 25.35 5.79
N THR A 149 -10.06 25.18 4.50
CA THR A 149 -11.25 25.71 3.82
C THR A 149 -12.49 24.96 4.33
N ALA A 150 -13.35 25.68 5.09
CA ALA A 150 -14.67 25.17 5.44
C ALA A 150 -15.54 25.22 4.18
N ALA A 151 -15.99 24.09 3.68
CA ALA A 151 -17.14 24.02 2.78
C ALA A 151 -18.40 24.29 3.61
N ASP A 152 -19.22 25.27 3.19
CA ASP A 152 -20.54 25.58 3.73
C ASP A 152 -20.61 25.95 5.24
N GLY A 153 -19.71 26.81 5.73
CA GLY A 153 -19.88 27.43 7.05
C GLY A 153 -19.75 26.50 8.26
N LYS A 154 -19.21 25.30 8.09
CA LYS A 154 -18.97 24.31 9.17
C LYS A 154 -17.48 24.14 9.42
N VAL A 155 -17.11 24.25 10.68
CA VAL A 155 -15.81 23.99 11.33
C VAL A 155 -14.58 23.97 10.41
N ALA A 156 -13.77 25.04 10.44
CA ALA A 156 -12.43 25.06 9.83
C ALA A 156 -11.50 24.09 10.61
N VAL A 157 -11.08 23.01 9.98
CA VAL A 157 -10.06 22.12 10.55
C VAL A 157 -8.70 22.71 10.23
N GLY A 158 -7.90 23.04 11.25
CA GLY A 158 -6.52 23.46 11.09
C GLY A 158 -5.66 22.32 10.57
N ILE A 159 -4.90 22.55 9.48
CA ILE A 159 -4.00 21.56 8.90
C ILE A 159 -2.56 22.00 9.17
N GLN A 160 -1.77 21.15 9.84
CA GLN A 160 -0.33 21.27 9.89
C GLN A 160 0.33 20.42 8.83
N GLN A 161 1.31 20.98 8.14
CA GLN A 161 2.04 20.27 7.10
C GLN A 161 3.35 19.71 7.66
N ALA A 162 3.67 18.48 7.31
CA ALA A 162 4.89 17.81 7.69
C ALA A 162 5.60 17.24 6.47
N VAL A 163 6.93 17.31 6.47
CA VAL A 163 7.79 16.66 5.48
C VAL A 163 8.88 15.90 6.22
N GLY A 164 9.14 14.64 5.84
CA GLY A 164 10.13 13.81 6.49
C GLY A 164 11.17 13.23 5.53
N ALA A 165 12.43 13.20 5.94
CA ALA A 165 13.47 12.42 5.29
C ALA A 165 13.39 10.97 5.80
N ARG A 166 13.16 9.99 4.92
CA ARG A 166 13.05 8.57 5.29
C ARG A 166 14.37 8.03 5.85
N VAL A 167 14.26 7.20 6.86
CA VAL A 167 15.35 6.48 7.51
C VAL A 167 15.10 4.99 7.37
N TYR A 168 15.99 4.30 6.68
CA TYR A 168 16.05 2.84 6.59
C TYR A 168 17.24 2.36 7.41
N LEU A 169 16.96 1.85 8.59
CA LEU A 169 17.97 1.30 9.49
C LEU A 169 17.93 -0.22 9.43
N ARG A 170 19.07 -0.86 9.14
CA ARG A 170 19.27 -2.29 9.32
C ARG A 170 19.99 -2.54 10.63
N VAL A 171 19.30 -3.18 11.59
CA VAL A 171 19.93 -3.70 12.82
C VAL A 171 20.56 -5.06 12.54
N GLY A 172 21.82 -5.23 12.96
CA GLY A 172 22.61 -6.43 12.75
C GLY A 172 21.98 -7.68 13.36
N GLY A 173 22.13 -8.83 12.68
CA GLY A 173 21.62 -10.12 13.11
C GLY A 173 20.88 -10.87 11.99
N PRO A 174 20.20 -12.00 12.32
CA PRO A 174 19.51 -12.83 11.34
C PRO A 174 18.34 -12.10 10.66
N THR A 175 18.26 -12.18 9.35
CA THR A 175 17.14 -11.67 8.56
C THR A 175 16.22 -12.81 8.16
N VAL A 176 14.91 -12.62 8.37
CA VAL A 176 13.86 -13.61 8.08
C VAL A 176 12.83 -12.97 7.17
N PRO A 177 12.99 -13.02 5.83
CA PRO A 177 11.95 -12.57 4.92
C PRO A 177 10.76 -13.54 4.96
N ALA A 178 9.56 -13.05 5.23
CA ALA A 178 8.35 -13.88 5.28
C ALA A 178 7.14 -13.08 4.80
N LEU A 179 6.49 -13.55 3.73
CA LEU A 179 5.33 -12.94 3.12
C LEU A 179 4.14 -13.90 3.15
N ALA A 180 2.99 -13.45 3.63
CA ALA A 180 1.76 -14.22 3.62
C ALA A 180 0.66 -13.48 2.84
N VAL A 181 -0.24 -14.26 2.24
CA VAL A 181 -1.55 -13.80 1.72
C VAL A 181 -2.61 -14.41 2.62
N GLU A 182 -3.47 -13.57 3.17
CA GLU A 182 -4.46 -13.97 4.19
C GLU A 182 -5.84 -13.42 3.84
N HIS A 183 -6.88 -13.98 4.47
CA HIS A 183 -8.26 -13.45 4.44
C HIS A 183 -8.80 -13.19 3.02
N VAL A 184 -8.57 -14.14 2.07
CA VAL A 184 -9.12 -14.00 0.72
C VAL A 184 -10.63 -14.18 0.76
N SER A 185 -11.37 -13.17 0.33
CA SER A 185 -12.83 -13.19 0.25
C SER A 185 -13.32 -12.66 -1.10
N LEU A 186 -14.49 -13.13 -1.51
CA LEU A 186 -15.09 -12.86 -2.81
C LEU A 186 -16.51 -12.30 -2.62
N ALA A 187 -16.72 -11.03 -2.96
CA ALA A 187 -18.04 -10.43 -3.00
C ALA A 187 -18.55 -10.38 -4.45
N GLN A 188 -19.53 -11.21 -4.76
CA GLN A 188 -20.05 -11.36 -6.12
C GLN A 188 -21.26 -10.46 -6.33
N HIS A 189 -21.17 -9.56 -7.32
CA HIS A 189 -22.24 -8.67 -7.78
C HIS A 189 -22.69 -9.14 -9.16
N ARG A 190 -23.91 -9.68 -9.25
CA ARG A 190 -24.45 -10.28 -10.46
C ARG A 190 -25.86 -9.78 -10.75
N PRO A 191 -26.25 -9.64 -12.04
CA PRO A 191 -27.63 -9.34 -12.39
C PRO A 191 -28.55 -10.52 -12.02
N LEU A 192 -29.80 -10.24 -11.70
CA LEU A 192 -30.81 -11.25 -11.35
C LEU A 192 -31.05 -12.22 -12.51
N VAL A 193 -31.05 -11.72 -13.74
CA VAL A 193 -31.20 -12.52 -14.95
C VAL A 193 -29.86 -12.60 -15.66
N PRO A 194 -29.31 -13.81 -15.89
CA PRO A 194 -28.04 -13.96 -16.59
C PRO A 194 -28.04 -13.29 -17.97
N GLY A 195 -26.97 -12.60 -18.30
CA GLY A 195 -26.80 -11.91 -19.58
C GLY A 195 -27.49 -10.54 -19.70
N THR A 196 -28.23 -10.07 -18.68
CA THR A 196 -28.93 -8.78 -18.75
C THR A 196 -28.12 -7.59 -18.21
N GLY A 197 -26.91 -7.83 -17.69
CA GLY A 197 -26.05 -6.80 -17.14
C GLY A 197 -24.64 -7.30 -16.85
N GLU A 198 -23.78 -6.37 -16.45
CA GLU A 198 -22.41 -6.69 -16.08
C GLU A 198 -22.34 -7.45 -14.74
N SER A 199 -21.46 -8.43 -14.69
CA SER A 199 -21.08 -9.10 -13.47
C SER A 199 -19.73 -8.58 -12.99
N ARG A 200 -19.58 -8.47 -11.67
CA ARG A 200 -18.36 -8.06 -11.01
C ARG A 200 -18.15 -8.89 -9.75
N THR A 201 -16.93 -9.28 -9.50
CA THR A 201 -16.53 -9.88 -8.22
C THR A 201 -15.43 -9.03 -7.61
N ASP A 202 -15.67 -8.54 -6.39
CA ASP A 202 -14.63 -7.86 -5.61
C ASP A 202 -13.86 -8.90 -4.82
N ILE A 203 -12.55 -8.97 -5.09
CA ILE A 203 -11.61 -9.89 -4.47
C ILE A 203 -10.85 -9.11 -3.41
N THR A 204 -11.14 -9.36 -2.15
CA THR A 204 -10.45 -8.73 -1.01
C THR A 204 -9.46 -9.72 -0.42
N TYR A 205 -8.25 -9.25 -0.14
CA TYR A 205 -7.17 -10.06 0.43
C TYR A 205 -6.26 -9.21 1.29
N THR A 206 -5.55 -9.83 2.24
CA THR A 206 -4.57 -9.17 3.11
C THR A 206 -3.18 -9.67 2.76
N LEU A 207 -2.26 -8.73 2.50
CA LEU A 207 -0.82 -8.99 2.44
C LEU A 207 -0.25 -8.75 3.83
N HIS A 208 0.52 -9.69 4.35
CA HIS A 208 1.16 -9.59 5.65
C HIS A 208 2.66 -9.90 5.54
N ASN A 209 3.50 -8.96 5.92
CA ASN A 209 4.93 -9.18 6.11
C ASN A 209 5.16 -9.73 7.52
N ARG A 210 5.28 -11.03 7.64
CA ARG A 210 5.54 -11.74 8.92
C ARG A 210 7.02 -11.80 9.27
N GLY A 211 7.87 -11.21 8.42
CA GLY A 211 9.30 -11.18 8.60
C GLY A 211 9.79 -9.89 9.26
N ASN A 212 11.11 -9.81 9.40
CA ASN A 212 11.80 -8.67 9.97
C ASN A 212 12.55 -7.80 8.93
N VAL A 213 12.26 -7.97 7.65
CA VAL A 213 12.84 -7.17 6.56
C VAL A 213 11.75 -6.53 5.71
N THR A 214 12.00 -5.35 5.18
CA THR A 214 11.11 -4.67 4.24
C THR A 214 11.02 -5.46 2.94
N LEU A 215 9.81 -5.70 2.46
CA LEU A 215 9.52 -6.46 1.25
C LEU A 215 8.93 -5.56 0.16
N ASN A 216 9.25 -5.88 -1.10
CA ASN A 216 8.64 -5.26 -2.29
C ASN A 216 7.73 -6.29 -2.97
N PRO A 217 6.48 -6.47 -2.51
CA PRO A 217 5.62 -7.54 -2.98
C PRO A 217 5.15 -7.31 -4.41
N LYS A 218 5.09 -8.40 -5.19
CA LYS A 218 4.38 -8.52 -6.46
C LYS A 218 3.29 -9.55 -6.28
N VAL A 219 2.10 -9.29 -6.80
CA VAL A 219 0.95 -10.18 -6.62
C VAL A 219 0.39 -10.60 -7.98
N ASP A 220 0.33 -11.91 -8.18
CA ASP A 220 -0.30 -12.55 -9.31
C ASP A 220 -1.69 -13.04 -8.89
N LEU A 221 -2.71 -12.65 -9.65
CA LEU A 221 -4.09 -13.08 -9.50
C LEU A 221 -4.46 -14.01 -10.63
N SER A 222 -4.94 -15.20 -10.28
CA SER A 222 -5.48 -16.16 -11.24
C SER A 222 -6.85 -16.68 -10.77
N ALA A 223 -7.74 -16.91 -11.73
CA ALA A 223 -9.00 -17.59 -11.48
C ALA A 223 -9.17 -18.74 -12.47
N THR A 224 -9.53 -19.90 -11.95
CA THR A 224 -9.81 -21.10 -12.72
C THR A 224 -11.26 -21.51 -12.50
N GLY A 225 -11.96 -21.86 -13.57
CA GLY A 225 -13.33 -22.36 -13.55
C GLY A 225 -13.42 -23.86 -13.80
N LEU A 226 -14.60 -24.30 -14.17
CA LEU A 226 -14.92 -25.68 -14.54
C LEU A 226 -13.86 -26.31 -15.46
N PHE A 227 -13.48 -27.54 -15.16
CA PHE A 227 -12.47 -28.31 -15.90
C PHE A 227 -11.10 -27.65 -15.99
N GLY A 228 -10.74 -26.78 -15.03
CA GLY A 228 -9.43 -26.08 -15.03
C GLY A 228 -9.30 -24.96 -16.06
N ARG A 229 -10.42 -24.50 -16.65
CA ARG A 229 -10.40 -23.38 -17.60
C ARG A 229 -9.92 -22.10 -16.92
N THR A 230 -8.92 -21.46 -17.49
CA THR A 230 -8.45 -20.15 -17.02
C THR A 230 -9.49 -19.07 -17.33
N LEU A 231 -9.99 -18.40 -16.31
CA LEU A 231 -10.97 -17.32 -16.40
C LEU A 231 -10.32 -15.96 -16.31
N LEU A 232 -9.26 -15.85 -15.50
CA LEU A 232 -8.49 -14.63 -15.25
C LEU A 232 -7.05 -15.00 -14.97
N SER A 233 -6.12 -14.22 -15.49
CA SER A 233 -4.70 -14.26 -15.11
C SER A 233 -4.10 -12.89 -15.34
N ARG A 234 -3.65 -12.22 -14.27
CA ARG A 234 -3.01 -10.90 -14.36
C ARG A 234 -2.13 -10.59 -13.16
N ASN A 235 -1.16 -9.72 -13.36
CA ASN A 235 -0.36 -9.14 -12.29
C ASN A 235 -1.09 -7.90 -11.75
N LEU A 236 -1.16 -7.78 -10.43
CA LEU A 236 -1.79 -6.65 -9.78
C LEU A 236 -0.81 -5.46 -9.71
N THR A 237 -1.29 -4.28 -10.06
CA THR A 237 -0.50 -3.04 -10.07
C THR A 237 -0.73 -2.16 -8.86
N LYS A 238 -1.88 -2.33 -8.18
CA LYS A 238 -2.24 -1.60 -6.96
C LYS A 238 -1.77 -2.36 -5.72
N VAL A 239 -0.46 -2.59 -5.64
CA VAL A 239 0.21 -3.28 -4.54
C VAL A 239 1.19 -2.29 -3.93
N PRO A 240 1.37 -2.26 -2.60
CA PRO A 240 2.37 -1.38 -1.97
C PRO A 240 3.76 -1.61 -2.56
N SER A 241 4.46 -0.52 -2.88
CA SER A 241 5.84 -0.59 -3.37
C SER A 241 6.81 -1.15 -2.35
N GLU A 242 6.47 -0.98 -1.06
CA GLU A 242 7.21 -1.51 0.08
C GLU A 242 6.21 -1.92 1.18
N LEU A 243 6.40 -3.09 1.75
CA LEU A 243 5.66 -3.61 2.89
C LEU A 243 6.62 -3.77 4.06
N LEU A 244 6.45 -2.93 5.08
CA LEU A 244 7.36 -2.85 6.22
C LEU A 244 7.25 -4.08 7.12
N PRO A 245 8.27 -4.40 7.94
CA PRO A 245 8.25 -5.52 8.87
C PRO A 245 7.03 -5.50 9.80
N GLY A 246 6.38 -6.64 9.97
CA GLY A 246 5.19 -6.79 10.83
C GLY A 246 3.94 -6.07 10.34
N GLN A 247 3.98 -5.40 9.18
CA GLN A 247 2.81 -4.67 8.65
C GLN A 247 1.92 -5.54 7.78
N GLN A 248 0.63 -5.24 7.83
CA GLN A 248 -0.38 -5.86 6.99
C GLN A 248 -1.21 -4.80 6.27
N VAL A 249 -1.64 -5.12 5.05
CA VAL A 249 -2.45 -4.22 4.21
C VAL A 249 -3.56 -5.02 3.55
N THR A 250 -4.80 -4.56 3.68
CA THR A 250 -5.95 -5.18 3.04
C THR A 250 -6.29 -4.45 1.74
N LEU A 251 -6.29 -5.19 0.65
CA LEU A 251 -6.48 -4.68 -0.70
C LEU A 251 -7.71 -5.31 -1.34
N THR A 252 -8.38 -4.55 -2.19
CA THR A 252 -9.54 -5.03 -2.96
C THR A 252 -9.30 -4.81 -4.44
N GLU A 253 -9.49 -5.88 -5.23
CA GLU A 253 -9.33 -5.88 -6.67
C GLU A 253 -10.62 -6.29 -7.36
N ALA A 254 -11.09 -5.48 -8.32
CA ALA A 254 -12.31 -5.75 -9.04
C ALA A 254 -12.05 -6.69 -10.24
N TRP A 255 -12.79 -7.79 -10.31
CA TRP A 255 -12.87 -8.67 -11.47
C TRP A 255 -14.15 -8.38 -12.24
N HIS A 256 -14.05 -7.53 -13.27
CA HIS A 256 -15.14 -7.23 -14.19
C HIS A 256 -15.36 -8.40 -15.16
N GLY A 257 -16.60 -8.68 -15.51
CA GLY A 257 -16.96 -9.80 -16.38
C GLY A 257 -16.77 -11.17 -15.71
N ALA A 258 -16.81 -11.22 -14.38
CA ALA A 258 -16.77 -12.48 -13.64
C ALA A 258 -17.90 -13.42 -14.11
N PRO A 259 -17.71 -14.76 -14.14
CA PRO A 259 -18.70 -15.67 -14.69
C PRO A 259 -20.02 -15.62 -13.92
N GLN A 260 -21.14 -15.73 -14.65
CA GLN A 260 -22.48 -15.77 -14.06
C GLN A 260 -22.98 -17.21 -13.83
N LEU A 261 -22.34 -18.19 -14.50
CA LEU A 261 -22.55 -19.62 -14.31
C LEU A 261 -21.20 -20.32 -14.42
N ASP A 262 -20.59 -20.59 -13.29
CA ASP A 262 -19.33 -21.34 -13.18
C ASP A 262 -19.05 -21.65 -11.69
N TRP A 263 -18.10 -22.55 -11.44
CA TRP A 263 -17.48 -22.72 -10.13
C TRP A 263 -15.99 -22.97 -10.27
N GLY A 264 -15.24 -22.59 -9.29
CA GLY A 264 -13.79 -22.72 -9.33
C GLY A 264 -13.11 -21.96 -8.20
N ASP A 265 -11.85 -21.64 -8.42
CA ASP A 265 -10.99 -21.04 -7.43
C ASP A 265 -10.35 -19.76 -7.95
N VAL A 266 -10.27 -18.77 -7.06
CA VAL A 266 -9.45 -17.57 -7.21
C VAL A 266 -8.21 -17.78 -6.36
N LYS A 267 -7.04 -17.72 -6.97
CA LYS A 267 -5.74 -17.86 -6.31
C LYS A 267 -4.94 -16.57 -6.43
N LEU A 268 -4.43 -16.11 -5.30
CA LEU A 268 -3.47 -15.02 -5.19
C LEU A 268 -2.12 -15.59 -4.80
N THR A 269 -1.07 -15.18 -5.51
CA THR A 269 0.31 -15.54 -5.21
C THR A 269 1.11 -14.26 -5.05
N ALA A 270 1.55 -13.97 -3.85
CA ALA A 270 2.44 -12.86 -3.56
C ALA A 270 3.89 -13.35 -3.54
N SER A 271 4.79 -12.59 -4.15
CA SER A 271 6.22 -12.88 -4.18
C SER A 271 7.02 -11.62 -3.91
N ALA A 272 8.09 -11.74 -3.15
CA ALA A 272 9.10 -10.73 -2.92
C ALA A 272 10.48 -11.42 -2.95
N LYS A 273 11.56 -10.66 -2.81
CA LYS A 273 12.89 -11.26 -2.69
C LYS A 273 12.93 -12.24 -1.51
N ASP A 274 13.26 -13.48 -1.78
CA ASP A 274 13.41 -14.57 -0.80
C ASP A 274 12.15 -14.91 0.04
N ALA A 275 10.98 -14.39 -0.36
CA ALA A 275 9.70 -14.66 0.30
C ALA A 275 8.58 -14.90 -0.70
N ARG A 276 7.70 -15.85 -0.41
CA ARG A 276 6.52 -16.17 -1.21
C ARG A 276 5.38 -16.65 -0.33
N GLY A 277 4.17 -16.18 -0.63
CA GLY A 277 2.94 -16.61 0.00
C GLY A 277 1.83 -16.78 -1.03
N SER A 278 0.88 -17.67 -0.77
CA SER A 278 -0.31 -17.80 -1.62
C SER A 278 -1.52 -18.20 -0.79
N ALA A 279 -2.68 -17.75 -1.25
CA ALA A 279 -3.97 -18.18 -0.73
C ALA A 279 -4.98 -18.29 -1.87
N ALA A 280 -6.04 -19.04 -1.63
CA ALA A 280 -7.11 -19.23 -2.60
C ALA A 280 -8.48 -19.16 -1.90
N ALA A 281 -9.50 -18.78 -2.66
CA ALA A 281 -10.89 -18.84 -2.25
C ALA A 281 -11.72 -19.40 -3.38
N SER A 282 -12.60 -20.34 -3.07
CA SER A 282 -13.51 -20.94 -4.03
C SER A 282 -14.70 -20.03 -4.29
N PHE A 283 -15.20 -20.03 -5.52
CA PHE A 283 -16.43 -19.34 -5.87
C PHE A 283 -17.44 -20.30 -6.52
N LEU A 284 -18.71 -19.99 -6.29
CA LEU A 284 -19.83 -20.65 -6.96
C LEU A 284 -20.73 -19.55 -7.54
N ALA A 285 -20.81 -19.54 -8.86
CA ALA A 285 -21.66 -18.63 -9.62
C ALA A 285 -22.87 -19.42 -10.16
N LEU A 286 -24.02 -19.32 -9.49
CA LEU A 286 -25.28 -19.92 -9.93
C LEU A 286 -26.34 -18.87 -10.17
N PRO A 287 -27.08 -18.92 -11.28
CA PRO A 287 -28.22 -18.06 -11.54
C PRO A 287 -29.45 -18.54 -10.76
N TRP A 288 -29.56 -18.18 -9.51
CA TRP A 288 -30.58 -18.65 -8.58
C TRP A 288 -32.00 -18.47 -9.10
N LEU A 289 -32.27 -17.39 -9.83
CA LEU A 289 -33.60 -17.12 -10.40
C LEU A 289 -33.96 -18.12 -11.50
N ALA A 290 -33.00 -18.47 -12.38
CA ALA A 290 -33.21 -19.51 -13.39
C ALA A 290 -33.40 -20.90 -12.74
N GLY A 291 -32.62 -21.21 -11.70
CA GLY A 291 -32.79 -22.44 -10.90
C GLY A 291 -34.17 -22.50 -10.23
N GLY A 292 -34.62 -21.40 -9.65
CA GLY A 292 -35.95 -21.31 -9.03
C GLY A 292 -37.10 -21.49 -10.04
N VAL A 293 -36.99 -20.89 -11.21
CA VAL A 293 -37.99 -21.04 -12.29
C VAL A 293 -38.04 -22.50 -12.79
N LEU A 294 -36.88 -23.12 -13.00
CA LEU A 294 -36.82 -24.53 -13.42
C LEU A 294 -37.40 -25.49 -12.36
N LEU A 295 -37.11 -25.22 -11.08
CA LEU A 295 -37.67 -25.99 -9.99
C LEU A 295 -39.21 -25.82 -9.92
N ALA A 296 -39.72 -24.60 -10.02
CA ALA A 296 -41.14 -24.33 -10.05
C ALA A 296 -41.85 -25.03 -11.23
N ALA A 297 -41.25 -24.99 -12.42
CA ALA A 297 -41.75 -25.69 -13.58
C ALA A 297 -41.78 -27.22 -13.40
N ALA A 298 -40.71 -27.78 -12.81
CA ALA A 298 -40.65 -29.21 -12.51
C ALA A 298 -41.74 -29.63 -11.49
N LEU A 299 -41.93 -28.85 -10.43
CA LEU A 299 -42.99 -29.09 -9.45
C LEU A 299 -44.39 -29.00 -10.04
N ALA A 300 -44.64 -28.01 -10.94
CA ALA A 300 -45.89 -27.88 -11.65
C ALA A 300 -46.20 -29.10 -12.56
N LEU A 301 -45.17 -29.61 -13.28
CA LEU A 301 -45.29 -30.81 -14.09
C LEU A 301 -45.60 -32.07 -13.27
N VAL A 302 -44.96 -32.22 -12.11
CA VAL A 302 -45.23 -33.33 -11.19
C VAL A 302 -46.66 -33.24 -10.64
N ALA A 303 -47.09 -32.06 -10.22
CA ALA A 303 -48.45 -31.82 -9.74
C ALA A 303 -49.48 -32.14 -10.80
N GLN A 304 -49.26 -31.69 -12.03
CA GLN A 304 -50.13 -31.98 -13.17
C GLN A 304 -50.24 -33.50 -13.47
N ARG A 305 -49.11 -34.22 -13.40
CA ARG A 305 -49.12 -35.69 -13.55
C ARG A 305 -49.92 -36.38 -12.45
N ILE A 306 -49.79 -35.96 -11.21
CA ILE A 306 -50.53 -36.52 -10.06
C ILE A 306 -52.05 -36.28 -10.22
N VAL A 307 -52.46 -35.07 -10.62
CA VAL A 307 -53.85 -34.72 -10.85
C VAL A 307 -54.41 -35.56 -12.00
N ARG A 308 -53.74 -35.67 -13.14
CA ARG A 308 -54.16 -36.53 -14.28
C ARG A 308 -54.31 -38.00 -13.87
N ARG A 309 -53.39 -38.56 -13.10
CA ARG A 309 -53.50 -39.96 -12.61
C ARG A 309 -54.68 -40.14 -11.69
N ARG A 310 -55.03 -39.18 -10.85
CA ARG A 310 -56.21 -39.25 -9.94
C ARG A 310 -57.52 -39.13 -10.73
N ILE A 311 -57.57 -38.39 -11.83
CA ILE A 311 -58.78 -38.30 -12.70
C ILE A 311 -59.01 -39.61 -13.43
N VAL A 312 -57.96 -40.23 -14.02
CA VAL A 312 -58.04 -41.49 -14.74
C VAL A 312 -58.39 -42.70 -13.81
N ALA A 313 -57.97 -42.62 -12.54
CA ALA A 313 -58.31 -43.65 -11.55
C ALA A 313 -59.75 -43.58 -10.96
N ARG A 314 -60.50 -42.49 -11.30
CA ARG A 314 -61.90 -42.28 -10.86
C ARG A 314 -62.93 -42.47 -11.99
N SER A 315 -62.50 -42.62 -13.23
CA SER A 315 -63.30 -43.04 -14.39
C SER A 315 -63.22 -44.57 -14.58
#